data_96abd193efbba88e9759ede51ed08c9d
#
_entry.id   96abd193efbba88e9759ede51ed08c9d
#
_cell.length_a   1.000
_cell.length_b   1.000
_cell.length_c   1.000
_cell.angle_alpha   90.00
_cell.angle_beta   90.00
_cell.angle_gamma   90.00
#
_symmetry.space_group_name_H-M   'P 1'
#
loop_
_entity.id
_entity.type
_entity.pdbx_description
1 polymer ?
#
loop_
_entity_poly.entity_id
_entity_poly.type
_entity_poly.pdbx_seq_one_letter_code
_entity_poly.pdbx_strand_id
1 'polypeptide(L)'
;MYPYVGRAGSSGVEQLTFNQWVVGSIPTRLTIFPNMEVRDGCLRLVLVLATLSLPVSTPAQVGETFTASVTRVTDGDTISVVRRGTTVRIRLDGIDTPETDQPFGTEAAAFTAARVLQQEVTITVRDVDRYGRLVSRVLIAGVDVSVALVTAGLAWHYVRYSDDPVLARAEADARAAKIGLWHQTSPAPPWEFRQRSRNR
;
A
#
# COMPACT_ATOMS: atom_id res chain seq x y z
N MET A 1 -50.28 -12.14 -29.75
CA MET A 1 -50.37 -11.88 -31.19
C MET A 1 -49.04 -11.34 -31.67
N TYR A 2 -48.18 -12.18 -32.25
CA TYR A 2 -46.95 -11.82 -32.96
C TYR A 2 -47.29 -11.26 -34.35
N PRO A 3 -46.44 -10.53 -35.08
CA PRO A 3 -45.27 -11.06 -35.77
C PRO A 3 -44.06 -10.10 -35.72
N TYR A 4 -42.84 -10.56 -35.63
CA TYR A 4 -41.74 -11.05 -36.46
C TYR A 4 -41.70 -10.51 -37.92
N VAL A 5 -40.55 -9.92 -38.30
CA VAL A 5 -39.75 -9.87 -39.55
C VAL A 5 -38.72 -8.74 -39.37
N GLY A 6 -37.39 -8.80 -39.42
CA GLY A 6 -36.53 -9.68 -40.20
C GLY A 6 -35.52 -8.84 -41.00
N ARG A 7 -34.24 -9.14 -40.92
CA ARG A 7 -33.13 -9.12 -41.90
C ARG A 7 -31.87 -8.38 -41.47
N ALA A 8 -30.90 -9.10 -41.23
CA ALA A 8 -29.59 -9.41 -41.84
C ALA A 8 -28.88 -8.28 -42.62
N GLY A 9 -27.62 -8.06 -42.27
CA GLY A 9 -26.62 -7.29 -43.02
C GLY A 9 -25.29 -7.32 -42.21
N SER A 10 -24.54 -8.23 -42.40
CA SER A 10 -23.25 -8.59 -42.99
C SER A 10 -22.08 -7.69 -42.59
N SER A 11 -21.05 -8.36 -42.00
CA SER A 11 -19.63 -8.26 -42.23
C SER A 11 -18.86 -6.97 -41.82
N GLY A 12 -17.95 -7.22 -40.95
CA GLY A 12 -16.86 -6.31 -40.62
C GLY A 12 -16.02 -6.85 -39.47
N VAL A 13 -15.35 -7.99 -39.70
CA VAL A 13 -14.27 -8.45 -38.80
C VAL A 13 -13.06 -7.59 -39.09
N GLU A 14 -12.86 -6.50 -38.34
CA GLU A 14 -11.58 -5.82 -38.30
C GLU A 14 -10.67 -6.54 -37.30
N GLN A 15 -9.75 -7.29 -37.87
CA GLN A 15 -8.55 -7.79 -37.18
C GLN A 15 -7.72 -6.59 -36.74
N LEU A 16 -7.72 -6.25 -35.46
CA LEU A 16 -6.74 -5.39 -34.88
C LEU A 16 -5.41 -6.16 -34.77
N THR A 17 -4.54 -5.84 -35.70
CA THR A 17 -3.15 -6.30 -35.78
C THR A 17 -2.39 -5.93 -34.50
N PHE A 18 -1.77 -6.93 -33.93
CA PHE A 18 -0.80 -6.89 -32.86
C PHE A 18 0.35 -5.94 -33.26
N ASN A 19 0.45 -4.76 -32.67
CA ASN A 19 1.60 -3.91 -32.84
C ASN A 19 2.76 -4.46 -32.01
N GLN A 20 3.68 -5.09 -32.72
CA GLN A 20 5.00 -5.48 -32.30
C GLN A 20 5.75 -4.24 -31.80
N TRP A 21 6.06 -4.18 -30.51
CA TRP A 21 7.00 -3.23 -29.97
C TRP A 21 8.39 -3.57 -30.47
N VAL A 22 8.87 -2.77 -31.43
CA VAL A 22 10.25 -2.83 -31.88
C VAL A 22 11.14 -2.32 -30.76
N VAL A 23 11.96 -3.21 -30.23
CA VAL A 23 13.06 -2.89 -29.31
C VAL A 23 14.02 -2.00 -30.07
N GLY A 24 13.97 -0.71 -29.85
CA GLY A 24 14.90 0.27 -30.38
C GLY A 24 16.28 0.05 -29.78
N SER A 25 17.21 -0.40 -30.60
CA SER A 25 18.63 -0.50 -30.30
C SER A 25 19.17 0.88 -29.91
N ILE A 26 19.76 1.00 -28.74
CA ILE A 26 20.52 2.18 -28.30
C ILE A 26 21.78 2.25 -29.17
N PRO A 27 22.00 3.31 -29.95
CA PRO A 27 23.26 3.46 -30.67
C PRO A 27 24.35 3.88 -29.69
N THR A 28 25.25 2.95 -29.40
CA THR A 28 26.52 3.23 -28.70
C THR A 28 27.40 4.02 -29.66
N ARG A 29 27.24 5.33 -29.75
CA ARG A 29 28.19 6.20 -30.43
C ARG A 29 29.27 6.61 -29.46
N LEU A 30 30.34 5.83 -29.44
CA LEU A 30 31.61 6.23 -28.87
C LEU A 30 32.16 7.36 -29.75
N THR A 31 32.02 8.61 -29.35
CA THR A 31 32.64 9.74 -30.02
C THR A 31 34.08 9.79 -29.59
N ILE A 32 34.95 9.20 -30.41
CA ILE A 32 36.41 9.35 -30.29
C ILE A 32 36.73 10.78 -30.76
N PHE A 33 37.19 11.63 -29.86
CA PHE A 33 37.73 12.93 -30.20
C PHE A 33 39.12 12.74 -30.85
N PRO A 34 39.32 13.13 -32.11
CA PRO A 34 40.66 13.11 -32.71
C PRO A 34 41.43 14.38 -32.32
N ASN A 35 42.69 14.15 -31.98
CA ASN A 35 43.77 15.13 -31.89
C ASN A 35 43.73 16.15 -30.73
N MET A 36 44.28 15.73 -29.61
CA MET A 36 44.94 16.63 -28.68
C MET A 36 46.44 16.44 -28.81
N GLU A 37 47.13 17.38 -29.51
CA GLU A 37 48.58 17.48 -29.58
C GLU A 37 49.11 17.69 -28.15
N VAL A 38 49.92 16.75 -27.67
CA VAL A 38 50.64 16.84 -26.36
C VAL A 38 51.87 17.72 -26.63
N ARG A 39 51.79 18.97 -26.21
CA ARG A 39 53.00 19.82 -26.03
C ARG A 39 53.53 19.62 -24.65
N ASP A 40 54.82 19.35 -24.61
CA ASP A 40 55.61 18.99 -23.44
C ASP A 40 55.45 19.93 -22.24
N GLY A 41 55.34 19.31 -21.07
CA GLY A 41 55.67 19.91 -19.79
C GLY A 41 54.49 20.25 -18.87
N CYS A 42 53.80 19.28 -18.37
CA CYS A 42 53.26 19.14 -16.99
C CYS A 42 52.23 18.00 -16.94
N LEU A 43 52.66 16.89 -16.40
CA LEU A 43 51.78 15.76 -16.11
C LEU A 43 50.81 16.13 -14.97
N ARG A 44 49.70 16.78 -15.30
CA ARG A 44 48.59 16.93 -14.38
C ARG A 44 47.67 15.73 -14.58
N LEU A 45 47.84 14.74 -13.73
CA LEU A 45 46.93 13.62 -13.57
C LEU A 45 45.57 14.15 -13.11
N VAL A 46 44.67 14.43 -14.06
CA VAL A 46 43.26 14.74 -13.73
C VAL A 46 42.60 13.43 -13.40
N LEU A 47 42.58 13.08 -12.13
CA LEU A 47 41.79 11.98 -11.59
C LEU A 47 40.33 12.40 -11.66
N VAL A 48 39.62 12.02 -12.74
CA VAL A 48 38.15 12.16 -12.81
C VAL A 48 37.58 11.09 -11.89
N LEU A 49 37.37 11.45 -10.61
CA LEU A 49 36.57 10.70 -9.68
C LEU A 49 35.10 10.73 -10.18
N ALA A 50 34.73 9.73 -10.98
CA ALA A 50 33.33 9.46 -11.25
C ALA A 50 32.71 9.00 -9.93
N THR A 51 32.11 9.94 -9.18
CA THR A 51 31.31 9.62 -7.99
C THR A 51 30.07 8.86 -8.46
N LEU A 52 30.12 7.56 -8.33
CA LEU A 52 28.98 6.69 -8.53
C LEU A 52 28.00 6.99 -7.38
N SER A 53 27.11 7.96 -7.57
CA SER A 53 26.05 8.27 -6.62
C SER A 53 25.05 7.12 -6.61
N LEU A 54 25.26 6.16 -5.73
CA LEU A 54 24.23 5.15 -5.44
C LEU A 54 23.02 5.87 -4.85
N PRO A 55 21.79 5.55 -5.28
CA PRO A 55 20.61 6.13 -4.71
C PRO A 55 20.52 5.70 -3.24
N VAL A 56 20.80 6.63 -2.33
CA VAL A 56 20.58 6.43 -0.90
C VAL A 56 19.06 6.38 -0.70
N SER A 57 18.56 5.20 -0.37
CA SER A 57 17.15 5.02 -0.01
C SER A 57 16.94 5.64 1.37
N THR A 58 16.49 6.90 1.41
CA THR A 58 16.13 7.54 2.68
C THR A 58 14.94 6.81 3.31
N PRO A 59 14.98 6.48 4.62
CA PRO A 59 13.84 5.92 5.33
C PRO A 59 12.66 6.89 5.26
N ALA A 60 11.44 6.36 5.34
CA ALA A 60 10.24 7.18 5.42
C ALA A 60 10.23 7.97 6.72
N GLN A 61 9.88 9.26 6.63
CA GLN A 61 9.85 10.17 7.77
C GLN A 61 8.41 10.43 8.22
N VAL A 62 8.25 10.70 9.52
CA VAL A 62 6.96 11.14 10.07
C VAL A 62 6.49 12.41 9.35
N GLY A 63 5.23 12.45 8.95
CA GLY A 63 4.63 13.52 8.14
C GLY A 63 4.76 13.33 6.63
N GLU A 64 5.59 12.39 6.17
CA GLU A 64 5.73 12.11 4.74
C GLU A 64 4.47 11.46 4.18
N THR A 65 4.08 11.88 2.96
CA THR A 65 3.00 11.25 2.19
C THR A 65 3.57 10.71 0.88
N PHE A 66 3.25 9.46 0.56
CA PHE A 66 3.66 8.80 -0.67
C PHE A 66 2.61 7.81 -1.16
N THR A 67 2.68 7.40 -2.43
CA THR A 67 1.89 6.30 -2.98
C THR A 67 2.73 5.04 -3.13
N ALA A 68 2.10 3.88 -2.94
CA ALA A 68 2.76 2.59 -3.13
C ALA A 68 1.74 1.48 -3.37
N SER A 69 2.16 0.42 -4.09
CA SER A 69 1.33 -0.76 -4.30
C SER A 69 1.41 -1.71 -3.11
N VAL A 70 0.25 -2.19 -2.66
CA VAL A 70 0.14 -3.18 -1.58
C VAL A 70 0.44 -4.57 -2.13
N THR A 71 1.46 -5.24 -1.59
CA THR A 71 1.89 -6.57 -2.02
C THR A 71 1.42 -7.68 -1.10
N ARG A 72 1.10 -7.36 0.15
CA ARG A 72 0.65 -8.33 1.15
C ARG A 72 -0.24 -7.68 2.20
N VAL A 73 -1.24 -8.41 2.65
CA VAL A 73 -2.00 -8.16 3.88
C VAL A 73 -1.63 -9.25 4.87
N THR A 74 -1.16 -8.87 6.07
CA THR A 74 -0.72 -9.82 7.10
C THR A 74 -1.89 -10.15 8.04
N ASP A 75 -2.59 -9.13 8.46
CA ASP A 75 -3.79 -9.15 9.29
C ASP A 75 -4.69 -7.96 8.92
N GLY A 76 -5.75 -7.70 9.69
CA GLY A 76 -6.71 -6.65 9.36
C GLY A 76 -6.12 -5.25 9.30
N ASP A 77 -5.06 -4.96 10.08
CA ASP A 77 -4.49 -3.62 10.19
C ASP A 77 -2.99 -3.53 9.83
N THR A 78 -2.41 -4.61 9.30
CA THR A 78 -1.00 -4.64 8.90
C THR A 78 -0.86 -5.06 7.44
N ILE A 79 -0.33 -4.16 6.62
CA ILE A 79 -0.08 -4.38 5.19
C ILE A 79 1.41 -4.22 4.87
N SER A 80 1.84 -4.77 3.75
CA SER A 80 3.19 -4.55 3.18
C SER A 80 3.06 -3.89 1.83
N VAL A 81 3.91 -2.90 1.58
CA VAL A 81 3.99 -2.16 0.32
C VAL A 81 5.41 -2.20 -0.23
N VAL A 82 5.58 -1.99 -1.52
CA VAL A 82 6.90 -1.77 -2.13
C VAL A 82 7.12 -0.28 -2.33
N ARG A 83 8.16 0.24 -1.69
CA ARG A 83 8.60 1.63 -1.83
C ARG A 83 10.06 1.65 -2.26
N ARG A 84 10.35 2.26 -3.43
CA ARG A 84 11.72 2.34 -3.99
C ARG A 84 12.44 0.99 -4.01
N GLY A 85 11.73 -0.08 -4.39
CA GLY A 85 12.27 -1.44 -4.46
C GLY A 85 12.42 -2.17 -3.12
N THR A 86 12.05 -1.54 -2.00
CA THR A 86 12.13 -2.13 -0.66
C THR A 86 10.74 -2.39 -0.11
N THR A 87 10.55 -3.56 0.52
CA THR A 87 9.29 -3.88 1.22
C THR A 87 9.23 -3.14 2.55
N VAL A 88 8.16 -2.37 2.73
CA VAL A 88 7.88 -1.61 3.96
C VAL A 88 6.60 -2.12 4.58
N ARG A 89 6.62 -2.37 5.90
CA ARG A 89 5.43 -2.75 6.66
C ARG A 89 4.72 -1.52 7.19
N ILE A 90 3.41 -1.46 6.96
CA ILE A 90 2.54 -0.38 7.39
C ILE A 90 1.56 -0.94 8.42
N ARG A 91 1.43 -0.26 9.54
CA ARG A 91 0.37 -0.44 10.53
C ARG A 91 -0.67 0.64 10.32
N LEU A 92 -1.93 0.27 10.13
CA LEU A 92 -3.02 1.24 10.01
C LEU A 92 -3.16 2.04 11.31
N ASP A 93 -3.19 3.36 11.17
CA ASP A 93 -3.24 4.28 12.29
C ASP A 93 -4.60 4.28 12.99
N GLY A 94 -4.59 4.46 14.32
CA GLY A 94 -5.75 4.71 15.14
C GLY A 94 -6.65 3.52 15.44
N ILE A 95 -6.36 2.33 14.91
CA ILE A 95 -7.20 1.14 15.07
C ILE A 95 -6.42 -0.07 15.58
N ASP A 96 -7.17 -1.07 16.08
CA ASP A 96 -6.67 -2.40 16.40
C ASP A 96 -7.68 -3.44 15.93
N THR A 97 -7.28 -4.35 15.04
CA THR A 97 -8.14 -5.43 14.54
C THR A 97 -7.98 -6.70 15.36
N PRO A 98 -8.99 -7.59 15.40
CA PRO A 98 -8.83 -8.90 16.00
C PRO A 98 -7.62 -9.63 15.42
N GLU A 99 -6.91 -10.37 16.28
CA GLU A 99 -5.83 -11.26 15.87
C GLU A 99 -6.37 -12.37 14.95
N THR A 100 -5.53 -12.99 14.16
CA THR A 100 -5.95 -14.01 13.17
C THR A 100 -6.66 -15.20 13.82
N ASP A 101 -6.29 -15.55 15.06
CA ASP A 101 -6.89 -16.62 15.87
C ASP A 101 -8.02 -16.14 16.80
N GLN A 102 -8.40 -14.88 16.69
CA GLN A 102 -9.52 -14.27 17.40
C GLN A 102 -10.77 -14.23 16.49
N PRO A 103 -11.99 -14.34 17.05
CA PRO A 103 -13.21 -14.13 16.27
C PRO A 103 -13.15 -12.83 15.49
N PHE A 104 -13.54 -12.87 14.20
CA PHE A 104 -13.47 -11.78 13.22
C PHE A 104 -12.06 -11.38 12.73
N GLY A 105 -10.99 -12.06 13.17
CA GLY A 105 -9.64 -11.76 12.69
C GLY A 105 -9.45 -12.07 11.20
N THR A 106 -9.95 -13.22 10.77
CA THR A 106 -9.91 -13.64 9.36
C THR A 106 -10.76 -12.72 8.49
N GLU A 107 -11.93 -12.31 8.96
CA GLU A 107 -12.84 -11.40 8.27
C GLU A 107 -12.24 -10.00 8.12
N ALA A 108 -11.58 -9.50 9.17
CA ALA A 108 -10.86 -8.21 9.13
C ALA A 108 -9.72 -8.26 8.09
N ALA A 109 -8.92 -9.33 8.09
CA ALA A 109 -7.85 -9.50 7.12
C ALA A 109 -8.39 -9.61 5.67
N ALA A 110 -9.47 -10.38 5.47
CA ALA A 110 -10.13 -10.51 4.17
C ALA A 110 -10.73 -9.18 3.69
N PHE A 111 -11.34 -8.41 4.58
CA PHE A 111 -11.90 -7.09 4.28
C PHE A 111 -10.83 -6.10 3.81
N THR A 112 -9.70 -6.08 4.49
CA THR A 112 -8.55 -5.25 4.10
C THR A 112 -7.99 -5.72 2.77
N ALA A 113 -7.76 -7.03 2.61
CA ALA A 113 -7.22 -7.60 1.38
C ALA A 113 -8.11 -7.29 0.16
N ALA A 114 -9.42 -7.46 0.28
CA ALA A 114 -10.36 -7.18 -0.80
C ALA A 114 -10.32 -5.72 -1.29
N ARG A 115 -9.88 -4.79 -0.42
CA ARG A 115 -9.82 -3.36 -0.75
C ARG A 115 -8.47 -2.92 -1.29
N VAL A 116 -7.38 -3.40 -0.67
CA VAL A 116 -6.06 -2.79 -0.92
C VAL A 116 -5.05 -3.74 -1.57
N LEU A 117 -5.27 -5.06 -1.58
CA LEU A 117 -4.29 -5.99 -2.13
C LEU A 117 -4.11 -5.75 -3.64
N GLN A 118 -2.85 -5.61 -4.07
CA GLN A 118 -2.46 -5.27 -5.45
C GLN A 118 -3.00 -3.92 -5.94
N GLN A 119 -3.42 -3.05 -5.04
CA GLN A 119 -3.86 -1.69 -5.35
C GLN A 119 -2.79 -0.68 -4.96
N GLU A 120 -2.81 0.47 -5.64
CA GLU A 120 -2.04 1.64 -5.23
C GLU A 120 -2.81 2.40 -4.16
N VAL A 121 -2.13 2.67 -3.04
CA VAL A 121 -2.70 3.40 -1.90
C VAL A 121 -1.86 4.64 -1.59
N THR A 122 -2.51 5.67 -1.06
CA THR A 122 -1.84 6.85 -0.51
C THR A 122 -1.58 6.63 0.97
N ILE A 123 -0.33 6.78 1.39
CA ILE A 123 0.15 6.50 2.75
C ILE A 123 0.69 7.80 3.33
N THR A 124 0.15 8.23 4.47
CA THR A 124 0.67 9.36 5.25
C THR A 124 1.22 8.84 6.57
N VAL A 125 2.53 8.93 6.77
CA VAL A 125 3.23 8.43 7.95
C VAL A 125 2.93 9.31 9.15
N ARG A 126 2.44 8.71 10.25
CA ARG A 126 2.15 9.39 11.52
C ARG A 126 3.21 9.11 12.57
N ASP A 127 3.73 7.87 12.60
CA ASP A 127 4.71 7.42 13.58
C ASP A 127 5.48 6.21 13.05
N VAL A 128 6.49 5.78 13.78
CA VAL A 128 7.22 4.51 13.57
C VAL A 128 7.19 3.71 14.86
N ASP A 129 6.60 2.54 14.81
CA ASP A 129 6.50 1.72 16.02
C ASP A 129 7.84 1.03 16.39
N ARG A 130 7.88 0.47 17.61
CA ARG A 130 9.05 -0.24 18.13
C ARG A 130 9.50 -1.46 17.30
N TYR A 131 8.68 -1.93 16.38
CA TYR A 131 8.97 -3.04 15.47
C TYR A 131 9.42 -2.56 14.08
N GLY A 132 9.58 -1.24 13.90
CA GLY A 132 9.97 -0.62 12.64
C GLY A 132 8.87 -0.59 11.58
N ARG A 133 7.58 -0.76 11.97
CA ARG A 133 6.46 -0.54 11.06
C ARG A 133 6.13 0.94 11.02
N LEU A 134 5.77 1.45 9.86
CA LEU A 134 5.24 2.80 9.74
C LEU A 134 3.76 2.80 10.17
N VAL A 135 3.46 3.49 11.27
CA VAL A 135 2.08 3.76 11.66
C VAL A 135 1.55 4.85 10.75
N SER A 136 0.53 4.55 9.95
CA SER A 136 0.16 5.43 8.85
C SER A 136 -1.34 5.44 8.60
N ARG A 137 -1.83 6.62 8.21
CA ARG A 137 -3.11 6.75 7.55
C ARG A 137 -3.00 6.23 6.12
N VAL A 138 -3.90 5.36 5.72
CA VAL A 138 -3.91 4.73 4.39
C VAL A 138 -5.22 5.03 3.69
N LEU A 139 -5.13 5.64 2.52
CA LEU A 139 -6.30 5.97 1.69
C LEU A 139 -6.26 5.15 0.40
N ILE A 140 -7.41 4.63 0.01
CA ILE A 140 -7.65 4.06 -1.31
C ILE A 140 -8.82 4.78 -1.98
N ALA A 141 -8.60 5.34 -3.17
CA ALA A 141 -9.60 6.16 -3.88
C ALA A 141 -10.25 7.24 -2.96
N GLY A 142 -9.44 7.84 -2.06
CA GLY A 142 -9.91 8.85 -1.11
C GLY A 142 -10.60 8.30 0.15
N VAL A 143 -10.84 6.99 0.24
CA VAL A 143 -11.47 6.36 1.42
C VAL A 143 -10.41 5.90 2.40
N ASP A 144 -10.56 6.27 3.67
CA ASP A 144 -9.69 5.85 4.76
C ASP A 144 -9.98 4.39 5.13
N VAL A 145 -8.96 3.54 5.04
CA VAL A 145 -9.08 2.10 5.32
C VAL A 145 -9.38 1.83 6.80
N SER A 146 -8.80 2.62 7.72
CA SER A 146 -9.08 2.51 9.16
C SER A 146 -10.54 2.79 9.45
N VAL A 147 -11.08 3.89 8.92
CA VAL A 147 -12.50 4.26 9.08
C VAL A 147 -13.42 3.19 8.48
N ALA A 148 -13.06 2.66 7.31
CA ALA A 148 -13.87 1.62 6.66
C ALA A 148 -13.93 0.33 7.50
N LEU A 149 -12.81 -0.09 8.13
CA LEU A 149 -12.76 -1.26 9.02
C LEU A 149 -13.61 -1.04 10.28
N VAL A 150 -13.51 0.11 10.92
CA VAL A 150 -14.29 0.44 12.13
C VAL A 150 -15.78 0.51 11.80
N THR A 151 -16.15 1.16 10.69
CA THR A 151 -17.55 1.23 10.23
C THR A 151 -18.15 -0.16 9.93
N ALA A 152 -17.34 -1.07 9.40
CA ALA A 152 -17.74 -2.46 9.17
C ALA A 152 -17.80 -3.31 10.46
N GLY A 153 -17.45 -2.76 11.61
CA GLY A 153 -17.38 -3.48 12.88
C GLY A 153 -16.29 -4.56 12.89
N LEU A 154 -15.19 -4.34 12.17
CA LEU A 154 -14.06 -5.28 12.05
C LEU A 154 -12.78 -4.77 12.71
N ALA A 155 -12.84 -3.60 13.34
CA ALA A 155 -11.75 -3.01 14.09
C ALA A 155 -12.29 -2.24 15.30
N TRP A 156 -11.45 -2.10 16.31
CA TRP A 156 -11.64 -1.22 17.45
C TRP A 156 -10.97 0.12 17.18
N HIS A 157 -11.58 1.23 17.58
CA HIS A 157 -10.85 2.49 17.75
C HIS A 157 -9.86 2.33 18.91
N TYR A 158 -8.56 2.47 18.62
CA TYR A 158 -7.53 2.27 19.65
C TYR A 158 -7.24 3.57 20.40
N VAL A 159 -8.15 3.94 21.29
CA VAL A 159 -8.14 5.21 22.04
C VAL A 159 -6.84 5.51 22.81
N ARG A 160 -6.00 4.51 23.07
CA ARG A 160 -4.69 4.71 23.70
C ARG A 160 -3.72 5.45 22.79
N TYR A 161 -3.89 5.35 21.48
CA TYR A 161 -2.97 5.89 20.47
C TYR A 161 -3.64 6.84 19.48
N SER A 162 -4.96 7.05 19.62
CA SER A 162 -5.72 7.92 18.72
C SER A 162 -6.88 8.55 19.45
N ASP A 163 -7.05 9.85 19.25
CA ASP A 163 -8.19 10.66 19.67
C ASP A 163 -9.07 11.08 18.48
N ASP A 164 -8.93 10.40 17.33
CA ASP A 164 -9.66 10.75 16.10
C ASP A 164 -11.18 10.62 16.30
N PRO A 165 -11.94 11.74 16.24
CA PRO A 165 -13.38 11.73 16.46
C PRO A 165 -14.15 10.99 15.37
N VAL A 166 -13.57 10.83 14.16
CA VAL A 166 -14.18 10.08 13.06
C VAL A 166 -14.18 8.60 13.39
N LEU A 167 -13.06 8.07 13.91
CA LEU A 167 -12.96 6.67 14.36
C LEU A 167 -13.88 6.43 15.56
N ALA A 168 -13.90 7.32 16.54
CA ALA A 168 -14.77 7.23 17.71
C ALA A 168 -16.25 7.18 17.31
N ARG A 169 -16.65 8.03 16.38
CA ARG A 169 -18.03 8.07 15.88
C ARG A 169 -18.37 6.79 15.09
N ALA A 170 -17.48 6.35 14.20
CA ALA A 170 -17.69 5.15 13.40
C ALA A 170 -17.83 3.90 14.32
N GLU A 171 -17.03 3.79 15.37
CA GLU A 171 -17.17 2.70 16.36
C GLU A 171 -18.50 2.77 17.11
N ALA A 172 -18.91 3.95 17.58
CA ALA A 172 -20.17 4.12 18.28
C ALA A 172 -21.36 3.71 17.40
N ASP A 173 -21.35 4.10 16.13
CA ASP A 173 -22.40 3.77 15.17
C ASP A 173 -22.42 2.25 14.86
N ALA A 174 -21.26 1.63 14.66
CA ALA A 174 -21.15 0.18 14.44
C ALA A 174 -21.63 -0.63 15.66
N ARG A 175 -21.32 -0.18 16.89
CA ARG A 175 -21.80 -0.77 18.15
C ARG A 175 -23.31 -0.68 18.27
N ALA A 176 -23.88 0.50 18.03
CA ALA A 176 -25.34 0.74 18.10
C ALA A 176 -26.09 -0.14 17.09
N ALA A 177 -25.54 -0.29 15.90
CA ALA A 177 -26.10 -1.14 14.84
C ALA A 177 -25.77 -2.63 14.99
N LYS A 178 -24.98 -3.01 15.99
CA LYS A 178 -24.51 -4.40 16.24
C LYS A 178 -23.85 -5.04 15.00
N ILE A 179 -23.00 -4.29 14.28
CA ILE A 179 -22.33 -4.76 13.08
C ILE A 179 -21.02 -5.51 13.43
N GLY A 180 -20.71 -6.56 12.69
CA GLY A 180 -19.45 -7.30 12.82
C GLY A 180 -19.20 -7.86 14.22
N LEU A 181 -18.06 -7.53 14.84
CA LEU A 181 -17.71 -7.95 16.22
C LEU A 181 -18.79 -7.56 17.26
N TRP A 182 -19.56 -6.49 17.00
CA TRP A 182 -20.58 -5.98 17.92
C TRP A 182 -21.86 -6.82 17.98
N HIS A 183 -21.95 -7.87 17.14
CA HIS A 183 -22.95 -8.93 17.30
C HIS A 183 -22.71 -9.78 18.55
N GLN A 184 -21.45 -9.87 19.00
CA GLN A 184 -21.09 -10.63 20.19
C GLN A 184 -21.57 -9.91 21.45
N THR A 185 -21.99 -10.67 22.46
CA THR A 185 -22.45 -10.12 23.74
C THR A 185 -21.30 -9.39 24.47
N SER A 186 -20.07 -9.90 24.36
CA SER A 186 -18.88 -9.32 25.00
C SER A 186 -17.66 -9.56 24.14
N PRO A 187 -17.48 -8.77 23.06
CA PRO A 187 -16.30 -8.91 22.19
C PRO A 187 -15.05 -8.50 22.98
N ALA A 188 -14.04 -9.37 22.98
CA ALA A 188 -12.76 -9.07 23.63
C ALA A 188 -11.91 -8.18 22.72
N PRO A 189 -11.38 -7.05 23.22
CA PRO A 189 -10.48 -6.23 22.42
C PRO A 189 -9.14 -6.95 22.17
N PRO A 190 -8.48 -6.69 21.02
CA PRO A 190 -7.24 -7.39 20.64
C PRO A 190 -6.11 -7.26 21.67
N TRP A 191 -5.98 -6.09 22.30
CA TRP A 191 -4.94 -5.88 23.34
C TRP A 191 -5.15 -6.74 24.59
N GLU A 192 -6.40 -7.03 24.97
CA GLU A 192 -6.71 -7.96 26.06
C GLU A 192 -6.47 -9.41 25.64
N PHE A 193 -6.86 -9.77 24.42
CA PHE A 193 -6.62 -11.08 23.85
C PHE A 193 -5.13 -11.42 23.84
N ARG A 194 -4.27 -10.50 23.35
CA ARG A 194 -2.81 -10.62 23.38
C ARG A 194 -2.25 -10.76 24.80
N GLN A 195 -2.84 -10.06 25.76
CA GLN A 195 -2.41 -10.16 27.17
C GLN A 195 -2.71 -11.54 27.76
N ARG A 196 -3.90 -12.07 27.49
CA ARG A 196 -4.31 -13.41 27.94
C ARG A 196 -3.45 -14.52 27.31
N SER A 197 -3.12 -14.39 26.03
CA SER A 197 -2.29 -15.38 25.32
C SER A 197 -0.85 -15.42 25.83
N ARG A 198 -0.30 -14.29 26.31
CA ARG A 198 1.05 -14.24 26.91
C ARG A 198 1.14 -14.82 28.32
N ASN A 199 0.02 -14.96 29.01
CA ASN A 199 -0.04 -15.46 30.37
C ASN A 199 -0.39 -16.96 30.44
N ARG A 200 -0.50 -17.64 29.30
CA ARG A 200 -0.68 -19.09 29.18
C ARG A 200 0.64 -19.78 28.87
#